data_ed952593512d042d3466d9fe6675416b
#
_entry.id   ed952593512d042d3466d9fe6675416b
#
_cell.length_a   1.000
_cell.length_b   1.000
_cell.length_c   1.000
_cell.angle_alpha   90.00
_cell.angle_beta   90.00
_cell.angle_gamma   90.00
#
_symmetry.space_group_name_H-M   'P 1'
#
loop_
_entity.id
_entity.type
_entity.pdbx_description
1 polymer ?
#
loop_
_entity_poly.entity_id
_entity_poly.type
_entity_poly.pdbx_seq_one_letter_code
_entity_poly.pdbx_strand_id
1 'polypeptide(L)'
;MRKIIFKGNLLTKYKGKKNIRLVLEKRIKSEENLWYWDSHYAIDEMARTNRTKMSLAAGCTSAVSPLTKWDDNIEMAEQKIVTGHCKHTDAFNKKADAVLVSGGSDDVIWDILNGNKIQNFYMNLMYPNDKRYVTVDRHAISIVLGRTATKKENSLTDKQYEFFADCYREVA
;
A
#
# COMPACT_ATOMS: atom_id res chain seq x y z
N MET A 1 16.20 11.95 -7.34
CA MET A 1 17.15 11.04 -8.05
C MET A 1 16.64 10.76 -9.46
N ARG A 2 17.45 10.99 -10.51
CA ARG A 2 17.00 10.83 -11.91
C ARG A 2 17.22 9.43 -12.50
N LYS A 3 18.11 8.61 -11.91
CA LYS A 3 18.44 7.25 -12.35
C LYS A 3 18.96 6.40 -11.19
N ILE A 4 18.78 5.07 -11.27
CA ILE A 4 19.36 4.06 -10.36
C ILE A 4 19.89 2.87 -11.14
N ILE A 5 20.77 2.10 -10.51
CA ILE A 5 21.05 0.73 -10.92
C ILE A 5 20.08 -0.19 -10.19
N PHE A 6 19.18 -0.81 -10.94
CA PHE A 6 18.16 -1.70 -10.39
C PHE A 6 18.42 -3.13 -10.86
N LYS A 7 18.81 -4.00 -9.92
CA LYS A 7 19.16 -5.42 -10.19
C LYS A 7 20.11 -5.58 -11.41
N GLY A 8 21.16 -4.74 -11.45
CA GLY A 8 22.17 -4.77 -12.53
C GLY A 8 21.83 -3.96 -13.78
N ASN A 9 20.61 -3.42 -13.90
CA ASN A 9 20.18 -2.64 -15.06
C ASN A 9 20.04 -1.16 -14.72
N LEU A 10 20.40 -0.29 -15.68
CA LEU A 10 20.17 1.14 -15.55
C LEU A 10 18.68 1.46 -15.75
N LEU A 11 18.05 2.00 -14.71
CA LEU A 11 16.69 2.49 -14.77
C LEU A 11 16.68 4.01 -14.60
N THR A 12 16.01 4.73 -15.52
CA THR A 12 15.86 6.19 -15.48
C THR A 12 14.44 6.57 -15.12
N LYS A 13 14.24 7.68 -14.37
CA LYS A 13 12.90 8.23 -14.11
C LYS A 13 12.13 8.52 -15.40
N TYR A 14 12.81 8.99 -16.44
CA TYR A 14 12.17 9.22 -17.74
C TYR A 14 11.48 7.97 -18.28
N LYS A 15 12.21 6.83 -18.30
CA LYS A 15 11.65 5.55 -18.76
C LYS A 15 10.50 5.09 -17.87
N GLY A 16 10.66 5.18 -16.54
CA GLY A 16 9.62 4.81 -15.58
C GLY A 16 8.35 5.63 -15.77
N LYS A 17 8.46 6.95 -15.84
CA LYS A 17 7.32 7.85 -16.07
C LYS A 17 6.64 7.63 -17.42
N LYS A 18 7.41 7.38 -18.48
CA LYS A 18 6.85 7.02 -19.80
C LYS A 18 5.99 5.78 -19.69
N ASN A 19 6.47 4.73 -19.03
CA ASN A 19 5.73 3.49 -18.87
C ASN A 19 4.44 3.68 -18.05
N ILE A 20 4.48 4.49 -16.98
CA ILE A 20 3.29 4.83 -16.19
C ILE A 20 2.25 5.56 -17.06
N ARG A 21 2.66 6.57 -17.82
CA ARG A 21 1.75 7.32 -18.71
C ARG A 21 1.09 6.42 -19.74
N LEU A 22 1.82 5.49 -20.36
CA LEU A 22 1.26 4.53 -21.31
C LEU A 22 0.16 3.63 -20.70
N VAL A 23 0.28 3.29 -19.41
CA VAL A 23 -0.77 2.53 -18.70
C VAL A 23 -1.96 3.43 -18.38
N LEU A 24 -1.72 4.65 -17.89
CA LEU A 24 -2.77 5.62 -17.60
C LEU A 24 -3.60 5.96 -18.85
N GLU A 25 -2.96 6.25 -19.99
CA GLU A 25 -3.64 6.55 -21.25
C GLU A 25 -4.59 5.44 -21.69
N LYS A 26 -4.26 4.18 -21.39
CA LYS A 26 -5.12 3.03 -21.68
C LYS A 26 -6.25 2.85 -20.67
N ARG A 27 -6.10 3.34 -19.43
CA ARG A 27 -7.02 3.12 -18.31
C ARG A 27 -7.90 4.32 -17.95
N ILE A 28 -7.65 5.51 -18.52
CA ILE A 28 -8.44 6.75 -18.24
C ILE A 28 -9.96 6.56 -18.46
N LYS A 29 -10.39 5.48 -19.14
CA LYS A 29 -11.79 5.14 -19.39
C LYS A 29 -12.40 4.16 -18.37
N SER A 30 -11.65 3.69 -17.37
CA SER A 30 -12.13 2.72 -16.38
C SER A 30 -12.36 3.38 -15.02
N GLU A 31 -13.41 2.92 -14.31
CA GLU A 31 -13.75 3.36 -12.94
C GLU A 31 -12.68 2.97 -11.89
N GLU A 32 -11.64 2.22 -12.28
CA GLU A 32 -10.52 1.79 -11.41
C GLU A 32 -9.71 2.94 -10.79
N ASN A 33 -9.92 4.19 -11.24
CA ASN A 33 -9.26 5.38 -10.67
C ASN A 33 -9.72 5.72 -9.25
N LEU A 34 -10.86 5.15 -8.82
CA LEU A 34 -11.46 5.43 -7.51
C LEU A 34 -11.15 4.37 -6.45
N TRP A 35 -10.34 3.35 -6.77
CA TRP A 35 -10.10 2.22 -5.88
C TRP A 35 -9.68 2.61 -4.45
N TYR A 36 -8.81 3.61 -4.29
CA TYR A 36 -8.42 4.08 -2.95
C TYR A 36 -9.55 4.82 -2.23
N TRP A 37 -10.45 5.48 -2.96
CA TRP A 37 -11.64 6.07 -2.38
C TRP A 37 -12.64 5.02 -1.94
N ASP A 38 -12.90 4.02 -2.76
CA ASP A 38 -13.79 2.90 -2.42
C ASP A 38 -13.22 2.13 -1.23
N SER A 39 -11.90 1.93 -1.21
CA SER A 39 -11.20 1.30 -0.08
C SER A 39 -11.30 2.14 1.20
N HIS A 40 -11.15 3.46 1.10
CA HIS A 40 -11.30 4.39 2.22
C HIS A 40 -12.70 4.30 2.82
N TYR A 41 -13.74 4.32 1.99
CA TYR A 41 -15.13 4.19 2.45
C TYR A 41 -15.40 2.82 3.09
N ALA A 42 -14.88 1.74 2.52
CA ALA A 42 -15.00 0.41 3.11
C ALA A 42 -14.36 0.33 4.51
N ILE A 43 -13.19 0.96 4.70
CA ILE A 43 -12.53 1.04 6.00
C ILE A 43 -13.31 1.92 6.99
N ASP A 44 -13.85 3.05 6.55
CA ASP A 44 -14.67 3.92 7.38
C ASP A 44 -15.95 3.19 7.85
N GLU A 45 -16.61 2.47 6.96
CA GLU A 45 -17.79 1.65 7.29
C GLU A 45 -17.42 0.53 8.29
N MET A 46 -16.32 -0.20 8.07
CA MET A 46 -15.80 -1.19 9.00
C MET A 46 -15.55 -0.57 10.39
N ALA A 47 -14.92 0.60 10.45
CA ALA A 47 -14.62 1.28 11.70
C ALA A 47 -15.89 1.68 12.45
N ARG A 48 -16.88 2.23 11.75
CA ARG A 48 -18.18 2.61 12.35
C ARG A 48 -18.95 1.41 12.86
N THR A 49 -19.06 0.35 12.04
CA THR A 49 -19.79 -0.88 12.40
C THR A 49 -19.20 -1.52 13.65
N ASN A 50 -17.88 -1.55 13.75
CA ASN A 50 -17.16 -2.18 14.86
C ASN A 50 -16.81 -1.21 16.00
N ARG A 51 -17.31 0.03 15.96
CA ARG A 51 -17.10 1.08 16.98
C ARG A 51 -15.63 1.30 17.32
N THR A 52 -14.77 1.26 16.29
CA THR A 52 -13.34 1.53 16.41
C THR A 52 -12.94 2.79 15.67
N LYS A 53 -11.72 3.29 15.89
CA LYS A 53 -11.21 4.42 15.11
C LYS A 53 -10.87 3.98 13.69
N MET A 54 -11.14 4.84 12.71
CA MET A 54 -10.78 4.58 11.33
C MET A 54 -9.28 4.30 11.15
N SER A 55 -8.41 5.02 11.88
CA SER A 55 -6.97 4.78 11.85
C SER A 55 -6.57 3.39 12.34
N LEU A 56 -7.26 2.85 13.36
CA LEU A 56 -7.02 1.48 13.83
C LEU A 56 -7.50 0.44 12.80
N ALA A 57 -8.66 0.66 12.18
CA ALA A 57 -9.18 -0.22 11.13
C ALA A 57 -8.24 -0.21 9.90
N ALA A 58 -7.83 0.96 9.41
CA ALA A 58 -6.88 1.11 8.31
C ALA A 58 -5.51 0.50 8.62
N GLY A 59 -5.00 0.72 9.83
CA GLY A 59 -3.74 0.15 10.29
C GLY A 59 -3.79 -1.37 10.41
N CYS A 60 -4.89 -1.92 10.94
CA CYS A 60 -5.12 -3.36 11.02
C CYS A 60 -5.17 -3.98 9.62
N THR A 61 -5.97 -3.40 8.70
CA THR A 61 -6.05 -3.82 7.29
C THR A 61 -4.69 -3.79 6.62
N SER A 62 -3.89 -2.74 6.87
CA SER A 62 -2.54 -2.64 6.30
C SER A 62 -1.59 -3.68 6.88
N ALA A 63 -1.69 -3.98 8.19
CA ALA A 63 -0.87 -4.98 8.85
C ALA A 63 -1.09 -6.39 8.30
N VAL A 64 -2.34 -6.75 7.94
CA VAL A 64 -2.70 -8.08 7.40
C VAL A 64 -2.78 -8.13 5.87
N SER A 65 -2.40 -7.04 5.18
CA SER A 65 -2.44 -6.97 3.70
C SER A 65 -1.39 -7.80 2.96
N PRO A 66 -0.21 -8.16 3.51
CA PRO A 66 0.78 -8.88 2.74
C PRO A 66 0.28 -10.25 2.29
N LEU A 67 0.45 -10.54 0.99
CA LEU A 67 0.11 -11.83 0.36
C LEU A 67 -1.40 -12.14 0.30
N THR A 68 -2.27 -11.17 0.55
CA THR A 68 -3.72 -11.33 0.51
C THR A 68 -4.32 -10.57 -0.68
N LYS A 69 -5.50 -11.01 -1.12
CA LYS A 69 -6.36 -10.24 -2.02
C LYS A 69 -7.15 -9.21 -1.19
N TRP A 70 -7.71 -8.20 -1.86
CA TRP A 70 -8.42 -7.13 -1.16
C TRP A 70 -9.60 -7.63 -0.33
N ASP A 71 -10.48 -8.45 -0.91
CA ASP A 71 -11.67 -8.96 -0.21
C ASP A 71 -11.29 -9.81 1.01
N ASP A 72 -10.32 -10.73 0.84
CA ASP A 72 -9.79 -11.54 1.94
C ASP A 72 -9.12 -10.65 3.01
N ASN A 73 -8.49 -9.54 2.60
CA ASN A 73 -7.82 -8.62 3.51
C ASN A 73 -8.81 -7.86 4.39
N ILE A 74 -9.91 -7.37 3.81
CA ILE A 74 -11.01 -6.71 4.54
C ILE A 74 -11.62 -7.69 5.55
N GLU A 75 -11.95 -8.90 5.12
CA GLU A 75 -12.53 -9.93 6.00
C GLU A 75 -11.58 -10.27 7.17
N MET A 76 -10.29 -10.46 6.88
CA MET A 76 -9.29 -10.73 7.92
C MET A 76 -9.12 -9.57 8.89
N ALA A 77 -9.12 -8.32 8.39
CA ALA A 77 -9.01 -7.14 9.24
C ALA A 77 -10.23 -7.00 10.15
N GLU A 78 -11.43 -7.17 9.62
CA GLU A 78 -12.66 -7.12 10.40
C GLU A 78 -12.70 -8.25 11.44
N GLN A 79 -12.39 -9.49 11.05
CA GLN A 79 -12.28 -10.62 11.97
C GLN A 79 -11.29 -10.32 13.10
N LYS A 80 -10.13 -9.73 12.78
CA LYS A 80 -9.12 -9.34 13.76
C LYS A 80 -9.62 -8.30 14.74
N ILE A 81 -10.33 -7.28 14.25
CA ILE A 81 -10.93 -6.22 15.10
C ILE A 81 -11.98 -6.80 16.03
N VAL A 82 -12.84 -7.69 15.53
CA VAL A 82 -13.99 -8.21 16.29
C VAL A 82 -13.57 -9.30 17.28
N THR A 83 -12.69 -10.21 16.86
CA THR A 83 -12.38 -11.44 17.64
C THR A 83 -10.98 -11.43 18.26
N GLY A 84 -10.13 -10.46 17.89
CA GLY A 84 -8.73 -10.42 18.30
C GLY A 84 -7.83 -11.40 17.51
N HIS A 85 -8.39 -12.14 16.53
CA HIS A 85 -7.62 -13.13 15.77
C HIS A 85 -8.05 -13.14 14.29
N CYS A 86 -7.12 -13.43 13.38
CA CYS A 86 -7.43 -13.70 11.98
C CYS A 86 -6.53 -14.80 11.42
N LYS A 87 -6.97 -15.40 10.31
CA LYS A 87 -6.25 -16.49 9.64
C LYS A 87 -5.05 -15.93 8.83
N HIS A 88 -4.01 -15.52 9.54
CA HIS A 88 -2.76 -15.08 8.95
C HIS A 88 -1.56 -15.54 9.78
N THR A 89 -0.31 -15.27 9.30
CA THR A 89 0.89 -15.64 10.06
C THR A 89 0.97 -14.86 11.37
N ASP A 90 1.63 -15.43 12.37
CA ASP A 90 1.80 -14.81 13.69
C ASP A 90 2.44 -13.43 13.63
N ALA A 91 3.38 -13.23 12.70
CA ALA A 91 4.07 -11.94 12.55
C ALA A 91 3.10 -10.81 12.17
N PHE A 92 2.15 -11.08 11.25
CA PHE A 92 1.14 -10.11 10.84
C PHE A 92 0.04 -9.95 11.88
N ASN A 93 -0.37 -11.02 12.54
CA ASN A 93 -1.29 -10.98 13.68
C ASN A 93 -0.74 -10.10 14.82
N LYS A 94 0.52 -10.31 15.25
CA LYS A 94 1.17 -9.49 16.28
C LYS A 94 1.28 -8.02 15.88
N LYS A 95 1.54 -7.73 14.60
CA LYS A 95 1.57 -6.36 14.11
C LYS A 95 0.19 -5.72 14.18
N ALA A 96 -0.87 -6.43 13.78
CA ALA A 96 -2.24 -5.95 13.91
C ALA A 96 -2.66 -5.76 15.37
N ASP A 97 -2.25 -6.65 16.30
CA ASP A 97 -2.46 -6.48 17.74
C ASP A 97 -1.83 -5.17 18.26
N ALA A 98 -0.57 -4.92 17.88
CA ALA A 98 0.13 -3.70 18.26
C ALA A 98 -0.58 -2.44 17.75
N VAL A 99 -1.12 -2.48 16.51
CA VAL A 99 -1.93 -1.39 15.96
C VAL A 99 -3.19 -1.19 16.79
N LEU A 100 -3.95 -2.24 17.08
CA LEU A 100 -5.23 -2.13 17.78
C LEU A 100 -5.11 -1.56 19.18
N VAL A 101 -3.97 -1.74 19.85
CA VAL A 101 -3.70 -1.18 21.19
C VAL A 101 -2.94 0.15 21.17
N SER A 102 -2.58 0.68 19.99
CA SER A 102 -1.74 1.88 19.84
C SER A 102 -2.42 3.20 20.19
N GLY A 103 -3.73 3.18 20.41
CA GLY A 103 -4.52 4.40 20.62
C GLY A 103 -4.89 5.15 19.33
N GLY A 104 -4.37 4.78 18.16
CA GLY A 104 -4.81 5.25 16.85
C GLY A 104 -4.16 6.55 16.35
N SER A 105 -2.99 6.93 16.88
CA SER A 105 -2.16 8.00 16.30
C SER A 105 -1.48 7.51 15.03
N ASP A 106 -1.51 8.32 13.96
CA ASP A 106 -0.92 7.97 12.66
C ASP A 106 0.60 7.71 12.78
N ASP A 107 1.32 8.52 13.53
CA ASP A 107 2.76 8.36 13.72
C ASP A 107 3.09 7.04 14.42
N VAL A 108 2.34 6.67 15.45
CA VAL A 108 2.52 5.41 16.17
C VAL A 108 2.19 4.22 15.29
N ILE A 109 1.09 4.29 14.53
CA ILE A 109 0.71 3.22 13.58
C ILE A 109 1.75 3.09 12.47
N TRP A 110 2.25 4.21 11.94
CA TRP A 110 3.33 4.22 10.95
C TRP A 110 4.56 3.44 11.45
N ASP A 111 5.02 3.72 12.65
CA ASP A 111 6.18 3.04 13.25
C ASP A 111 5.93 1.55 13.46
N ILE A 112 4.75 1.18 13.95
CA ILE A 112 4.35 -0.23 14.12
C ILE A 112 4.34 -0.98 12.79
N LEU A 113 3.82 -0.38 11.74
CA LEU A 113 3.71 -1.01 10.42
C LEU A 113 5.08 -1.32 9.83
N ASN A 114 6.07 -0.47 10.05
CA ASN A 114 7.49 -0.69 9.76
C ASN A 114 7.74 -1.40 8.41
N GLY A 115 7.68 -0.65 7.34
CA GLY A 115 7.94 -1.12 5.97
C GLY A 115 7.25 -0.25 4.94
N ASN A 116 8.02 0.34 4.03
CA ASN A 116 7.56 1.37 3.09
C ASN A 116 6.23 1.03 2.41
N LYS A 117 6.05 -0.23 1.96
CA LYS A 117 4.84 -0.62 1.25
C LYS A 117 3.59 -0.52 2.14
N ILE A 118 3.63 -1.14 3.33
CA ILE A 118 2.44 -1.20 4.21
C ILE A 118 2.18 0.13 4.89
N GLN A 119 3.22 0.91 5.17
CA GLN A 119 3.11 2.28 5.66
C GLN A 119 2.43 3.20 4.65
N ASN A 120 2.90 3.19 3.40
CA ASN A 120 2.26 3.98 2.34
C ASN A 120 0.85 3.47 2.03
N PHE A 121 0.60 2.17 2.14
CA PHE A 121 -0.74 1.60 1.96
C PHE A 121 -1.71 2.13 3.03
N TYR A 122 -1.29 2.13 4.30
CA TYR A 122 -2.04 2.73 5.39
C TYR A 122 -2.40 4.20 5.11
N MET A 123 -1.42 5.00 4.71
CA MET A 123 -1.64 6.41 4.42
C MET A 123 -2.56 6.63 3.20
N ASN A 124 -2.49 5.76 2.19
CA ASN A 124 -3.41 5.84 1.06
C ASN A 124 -4.85 5.43 1.43
N LEU A 125 -5.04 4.52 2.40
CA LEU A 125 -6.36 4.20 2.94
C LEU A 125 -6.93 5.35 3.78
N MET A 126 -6.08 6.03 4.55
CA MET A 126 -6.48 7.17 5.38
C MET A 126 -6.68 8.47 4.57
N TYR A 127 -5.80 8.72 3.62
CA TYR A 127 -5.68 9.98 2.88
C TYR A 127 -5.55 9.74 1.37
N PRO A 128 -6.61 9.29 0.68
CA PRO A 128 -6.54 8.84 -0.72
C PRO A 128 -6.10 9.93 -1.71
N ASN A 129 -6.24 11.21 -1.37
CA ASN A 129 -5.79 12.34 -2.20
C ASN A 129 -4.35 12.79 -1.91
N ASP A 130 -3.70 12.25 -0.90
CA ASP A 130 -2.35 12.71 -0.53
C ASP A 130 -1.29 12.06 -1.42
N LYS A 131 -0.87 12.80 -2.43
CA LYS A 131 0.13 12.38 -3.42
C LYS A 131 1.53 12.11 -2.86
N ARG A 132 1.80 12.44 -1.59
CA ARG A 132 3.07 12.12 -0.94
C ARG A 132 3.25 10.62 -0.77
N TYR A 133 2.15 9.91 -0.54
CA TYR A 133 2.15 8.48 -0.26
C TYR A 133 1.88 7.68 -1.53
N VAL A 134 2.75 6.74 -1.82
CA VAL A 134 2.64 5.87 -2.99
C VAL A 134 2.93 4.43 -2.59
N THR A 135 1.93 3.59 -2.65
CA THR A 135 2.09 2.15 -2.41
C THR A 135 2.80 1.49 -3.60
N VAL A 136 4.09 1.21 -3.45
CA VAL A 136 4.88 0.53 -4.49
C VAL A 136 4.84 -0.98 -4.25
N ASP A 137 3.90 -1.65 -4.90
CA ASP A 137 3.79 -3.10 -4.91
C ASP A 137 4.43 -3.71 -6.18
N ARG A 138 4.31 -5.05 -6.35
CA ARG A 138 4.83 -5.76 -7.54
C ARG A 138 4.22 -5.26 -8.85
N HIS A 139 2.97 -4.80 -8.83
CA HIS A 139 2.30 -4.28 -10.02
C HIS A 139 2.83 -2.90 -10.37
N ALA A 140 2.97 -2.03 -9.36
CA ALA A 140 3.61 -0.73 -9.51
C ALA A 140 5.05 -0.86 -10.04
N ILE A 141 5.84 -1.79 -9.49
CA ILE A 141 7.19 -2.08 -10.00
C ILE A 141 7.12 -2.52 -11.47
N SER A 142 6.23 -3.45 -11.81
CA SER A 142 6.08 -3.96 -13.18
C SER A 142 5.73 -2.87 -14.19
N ILE A 143 4.84 -1.94 -13.81
CA ILE A 143 4.48 -0.79 -14.64
C ILE A 143 5.70 0.10 -14.91
N VAL A 144 6.45 0.48 -13.87
CA VAL A 144 7.66 1.31 -14.03
C VAL A 144 8.70 0.62 -14.90
N LEU A 145 8.86 -0.70 -14.77
CA LEU A 145 9.79 -1.48 -15.60
C LEU A 145 9.30 -1.65 -17.06
N GLY A 146 7.99 -1.53 -17.29
CA GLY A 146 7.36 -1.84 -18.59
C GLY A 146 7.30 -3.33 -18.92
N ARG A 147 7.40 -4.18 -17.89
CA ARG A 147 7.31 -5.65 -17.98
C ARG A 147 6.99 -6.25 -16.61
N THR A 148 6.60 -7.49 -16.55
CA THR A 148 6.39 -8.20 -15.28
C THR A 148 7.70 -8.23 -14.46
N ALA A 149 7.59 -7.80 -13.21
CA ALA A 149 8.69 -7.87 -12.25
C ALA A 149 8.93 -9.32 -11.80
N THR A 150 10.18 -9.71 -11.68
CA THR A 150 10.58 -11.01 -11.14
C THR A 150 10.43 -11.02 -9.61
N LYS A 151 10.42 -12.21 -8.98
CA LYS A 151 10.38 -12.33 -7.51
C LYS A 151 11.51 -11.56 -6.82
N LYS A 152 12.74 -11.56 -7.41
CA LYS A 152 13.88 -10.82 -6.87
C LYS A 152 13.72 -9.29 -6.96
N GLU A 153 12.92 -8.81 -7.90
CA GLU A 153 12.65 -7.38 -8.10
C GLU A 153 11.56 -6.85 -7.17
N ASN A 154 10.77 -7.71 -6.54
CA ASN A 154 9.75 -7.31 -5.57
C ASN A 154 10.32 -6.84 -4.23
N SER A 155 11.60 -7.14 -3.94
CA SER A 155 12.28 -6.65 -2.75
C SER A 155 13.10 -5.40 -3.09
N LEU A 156 12.66 -4.26 -2.58
CA LEU A 156 13.27 -2.95 -2.78
C LEU A 156 14.02 -2.51 -1.52
N THR A 157 15.18 -1.88 -1.71
CA THR A 157 15.77 -1.03 -0.67
C THR A 157 15.00 0.28 -0.57
N ASP A 158 15.13 1.02 0.54
CA ASP A 158 14.44 2.32 0.71
C ASP A 158 14.74 3.28 -0.44
N LYS A 159 15.99 3.33 -0.88
CA LYS A 159 16.43 4.14 -2.01
C LYS A 159 15.76 3.75 -3.34
N GLN A 160 15.56 2.46 -3.53
CA GLN A 160 14.85 1.94 -4.70
C GLN A 160 13.35 2.23 -4.59
N TYR A 161 12.76 1.98 -3.42
CA TYR A 161 11.36 2.28 -3.17
C TYR A 161 11.05 3.75 -3.49
N GLU A 162 11.84 4.67 -2.94
CA GLU A 162 11.68 6.10 -3.15
C GLU A 162 11.83 6.49 -4.64
N PHE A 163 12.76 5.87 -5.36
CA PHE A 163 12.88 6.10 -6.80
C PHE A 163 11.61 5.69 -7.56
N PHE A 164 11.03 4.51 -7.22
CA PHE A 164 9.80 4.05 -7.85
C PHE A 164 8.61 4.96 -7.47
N ALA A 165 8.46 5.30 -6.20
CA ALA A 165 7.43 6.21 -5.71
C ALA A 165 7.49 7.58 -6.40
N ASP A 166 8.69 8.15 -6.55
CA ASP A 166 8.90 9.39 -7.27
C ASP A 166 8.49 9.33 -8.75
N CYS A 167 8.63 8.17 -9.41
CA CYS A 167 8.14 8.02 -10.78
C CYS A 167 6.63 8.23 -10.86
N TYR A 168 5.89 7.76 -9.83
CA TYR A 168 4.44 7.96 -9.73
C TYR A 168 4.07 9.38 -9.33
N ARG A 169 4.68 9.93 -8.28
CA ARG A 169 4.42 11.31 -7.82
C ARG A 169 4.60 12.35 -8.92
N GLU A 170 5.57 12.15 -9.80
CA GLU A 170 5.85 13.07 -10.91
C GLU A 170 4.93 12.87 -12.13
N VAL A 171 4.06 11.88 -12.13
CA VAL A 171 3.08 11.62 -13.20
C VAL A 171 1.66 11.95 -12.74
N ALA A 172 1.35 11.77 -11.45
CA ALA A 172 0.05 12.12 -10.82
C ALA A 172 -0.18 13.67 -10.76
#